data_f1e98611eebe3563283ef05f19c5d459
#
_entry.id   f1e98611eebe3563283ef05f19c5d459
#
_cell.length_a   1.000
_cell.length_b   1.000
_cell.length_c   1.000
_cell.angle_alpha   90.00
_cell.angle_beta   90.00
_cell.angle_gamma   90.00
#
_symmetry.space_group_name_H-M   'P 1'
#
loop_
_entity.id
_entity.type
_entity.pdbx_description
1 polymer ?
#
loop_
_entity_poly.entity_id
_entity_poly.type
_entity_poly.pdbx_seq_one_letter_code
_entity_poly.pdbx_strand_id
1 'polypeptide(L)'
;LPELTEETIRSSSSTVLSPPLAITGLLESASQSDSYWWSSDTDQTWHISALSHAIGTHLDLAISIHDADGKLVAENDDLPGTPDAGMEFTAPRKGRYECRIHDNSGHAGEPTAIYRFSLKSQTAEFTMDVPQQIHIPVNGKGSLLVKVNKKGGFKQDVCLSVEGLPPGITIAESPIIKADKNELNIPLQASSETGILSTWIQIHGTALVDQSPPSRIATAP
;
A
#
# COMPACT_ATOMS: atom_id res chain seq x y z
N LEU A 1 0.29 -16.79 -4.33
CA LEU A 1 -1.05 -16.43 -4.79
C LEU A 1 -1.74 -17.68 -5.31
N PRO A 2 -3.06 -17.83 -5.09
CA PRO A 2 -3.84 -18.80 -5.82
C PRO A 2 -3.69 -18.56 -7.32
N GLU A 3 -3.41 -19.59 -8.07
CA GLU A 3 -3.28 -19.54 -9.53
C GLU A 3 -4.54 -20.06 -10.18
N LEU A 4 -5.09 -19.29 -11.11
CA LEU A 4 -6.22 -19.67 -11.93
C LEU A 4 -5.79 -19.68 -13.38
N THR A 5 -6.37 -20.57 -14.17
CA THR A 5 -6.22 -20.54 -15.62
C THR A 5 -7.34 -19.72 -16.23
N GLU A 6 -7.05 -19.07 -17.34
CA GLU A 6 -8.04 -18.26 -18.08
C GLU A 6 -9.25 -19.10 -18.51
N GLU A 7 -9.05 -20.36 -18.88
CA GLU A 7 -10.11 -21.30 -19.24
C GLU A 7 -11.12 -21.50 -18.10
N THR A 8 -10.64 -21.50 -16.84
CA THR A 8 -11.50 -21.55 -15.66
C THR A 8 -12.37 -20.30 -15.52
N ILE A 9 -11.91 -19.15 -16.02
CA ILE A 9 -12.59 -17.85 -15.91
C ILE A 9 -13.53 -17.63 -17.10
N ARG A 10 -13.11 -17.98 -18.32
CA ARG A 10 -13.90 -17.84 -19.56
C ARG A 10 -15.21 -18.65 -19.55
N SER A 11 -15.25 -19.76 -18.83
CA SER A 11 -16.47 -20.55 -18.66
C SER A 11 -17.59 -19.78 -17.94
N SER A 12 -17.30 -18.57 -17.44
CA SER A 12 -18.25 -17.72 -16.72
C SER A 12 -17.99 -16.24 -17.04
N SER A 13 -18.58 -15.74 -18.12
CA SER A 13 -18.41 -14.38 -18.64
C SER A 13 -18.81 -13.21 -17.73
N SER A 14 -19.06 -13.47 -16.46
CA SER A 14 -19.34 -12.45 -15.42
C SER A 14 -18.77 -12.82 -14.06
N THR A 15 -17.76 -13.69 -14.01
CA THR A 15 -17.14 -14.09 -12.74
C THR A 15 -16.44 -12.91 -12.09
N VAL A 16 -16.94 -12.48 -10.94
CA VAL A 16 -16.23 -11.54 -10.06
C VAL A 16 -15.12 -12.30 -9.37
N LEU A 17 -13.88 -11.91 -9.63
CA LEU A 17 -12.71 -12.53 -9.03
C LEU A 17 -12.64 -12.24 -7.53
N SER A 18 -12.07 -13.18 -6.78
CA SER A 18 -11.80 -13.05 -5.34
C SER A 18 -10.30 -12.95 -5.10
N PRO A 19 -9.71 -11.74 -5.11
CA PRO A 19 -8.29 -11.56 -4.81
C PRO A 19 -7.92 -11.97 -3.37
N PRO A 20 -6.65 -12.31 -3.10
CA PRO A 20 -5.49 -12.21 -3.98
C PRO A 20 -5.37 -13.38 -4.95
N LEU A 21 -5.04 -13.11 -6.22
CA LEU A 21 -4.93 -14.14 -7.24
C LEU A 21 -3.89 -13.80 -8.31
N ALA A 22 -3.52 -14.81 -9.11
CA ALA A 22 -2.78 -14.64 -10.34
C ALA A 22 -3.41 -15.51 -11.43
N ILE A 23 -3.36 -15.02 -12.68
CA ILE A 23 -3.94 -15.68 -13.87
C ILE A 23 -2.86 -15.70 -14.94
N THR A 24 -2.69 -16.85 -15.58
CA THR A 24 -1.94 -16.95 -16.82
C THR A 24 -2.93 -16.88 -17.98
N GLY A 25 -2.84 -15.84 -18.78
CA GLY A 25 -3.72 -15.57 -19.92
C GLY A 25 -2.97 -15.67 -21.26
N LEU A 26 -3.72 -15.78 -22.34
CA LEU A 26 -3.26 -15.80 -23.72
C LEU A 26 -4.10 -14.84 -24.55
N LEU A 27 -3.48 -13.83 -25.16
CA LEU A 27 -4.14 -12.95 -26.12
C LEU A 27 -4.21 -13.65 -27.50
N GLU A 28 -5.39 -14.17 -27.85
CA GLU A 28 -5.60 -15.04 -29.01
C GLU A 28 -5.65 -14.27 -30.34
N SER A 29 -5.81 -12.95 -30.30
CA SER A 29 -5.82 -12.10 -31.52
C SER A 29 -5.36 -10.68 -31.22
N ALA A 30 -4.82 -9.98 -32.23
CA ALA A 30 -4.31 -8.62 -32.12
C ALA A 30 -5.35 -7.57 -31.69
N SER A 31 -6.63 -7.84 -31.85
CA SER A 31 -7.73 -6.95 -31.46
C SER A 31 -8.39 -7.37 -30.13
N GLN A 32 -7.88 -8.41 -29.49
CA GLN A 32 -8.43 -8.92 -28.25
C GLN A 32 -7.96 -8.11 -27.06
N SER A 33 -8.86 -7.92 -26.11
CA SER A 33 -8.54 -7.52 -24.74
C SER A 33 -9.19 -8.51 -23.78
N ASP A 34 -8.44 -8.95 -22.79
CA ASP A 34 -8.97 -9.77 -21.71
C ASP A 34 -9.49 -8.88 -20.60
N SER A 35 -10.61 -9.29 -20.01
CA SER A 35 -11.33 -8.52 -18.99
C SER A 35 -11.48 -9.29 -17.70
N TYR A 36 -11.08 -8.66 -16.59
CA TYR A 36 -11.11 -9.22 -15.24
C TYR A 36 -11.88 -8.33 -14.29
N TRP A 37 -12.95 -8.87 -13.71
CA TRP A 37 -13.84 -8.14 -12.81
C TRP A 37 -13.57 -8.48 -11.35
N TRP A 38 -13.54 -7.47 -10.49
CA TRP A 38 -13.51 -7.65 -9.04
C TRP A 38 -14.37 -6.60 -8.32
N SER A 39 -14.61 -6.82 -7.02
CA SER A 39 -15.26 -5.85 -6.15
C SER A 39 -14.26 -5.18 -5.24
N SER A 40 -14.44 -3.90 -4.98
CA SER A 40 -13.61 -3.11 -4.07
C SER A 40 -14.46 -2.29 -3.12
N ASP A 41 -13.98 -2.11 -1.90
CA ASP A 41 -14.48 -1.08 -1.00
C ASP A 41 -13.87 0.29 -1.34
N THR A 42 -14.52 1.36 -0.88
CA THR A 42 -13.99 2.72 -1.02
C THR A 42 -12.60 2.82 -0.39
N ASP A 43 -11.68 3.51 -1.06
CA ASP A 43 -10.30 3.75 -0.61
C ASP A 43 -9.43 2.48 -0.45
N GLN A 44 -9.95 1.32 -0.87
CA GLN A 44 -9.15 0.11 -0.93
C GLN A 44 -8.12 0.22 -2.06
N THR A 45 -6.84 -0.03 -1.74
CA THR A 45 -5.74 0.01 -2.70
C THR A 45 -5.41 -1.41 -3.19
N TRP A 46 -5.14 -1.50 -4.48
CA TRP A 46 -4.84 -2.72 -5.21
C TRP A 46 -3.51 -2.60 -5.91
N HIS A 47 -2.68 -3.64 -5.83
CA HIS A 47 -1.55 -3.85 -6.73
C HIS A 47 -2.02 -4.69 -7.90
N ILE A 48 -1.92 -4.13 -9.09
CA ILE A 48 -2.32 -4.74 -10.34
C ILE A 48 -1.08 -4.82 -11.22
N SER A 49 -0.81 -6.00 -11.81
CA SER A 49 0.28 -6.16 -12.76
C SER A 49 -0.07 -7.14 -13.86
N ALA A 50 0.40 -6.87 -15.07
CA ALA A 50 0.38 -7.78 -16.21
C ALA A 50 1.82 -7.91 -16.74
N LEU A 51 2.41 -9.09 -16.57
CA LEU A 51 3.79 -9.37 -16.89
C LEU A 51 3.88 -10.18 -18.18
N SER A 52 4.70 -9.73 -19.10
CA SER A 52 5.06 -10.37 -20.35
C SER A 52 6.57 -10.56 -20.43
N HIS A 53 7.32 -9.47 -20.43
CA HIS A 53 8.78 -9.50 -20.52
C HIS A 53 9.42 -10.23 -19.34
N ALA A 54 8.93 -10.03 -18.14
CA ALA A 54 9.42 -10.72 -16.94
C ALA A 54 9.24 -12.24 -16.99
N ILE A 55 8.33 -12.76 -17.82
CA ILE A 55 8.12 -14.21 -18.03
C ILE A 55 8.68 -14.72 -19.36
N GLY A 56 9.40 -13.87 -20.11
CA GLY A 56 10.09 -14.23 -21.35
C GLY A 56 9.23 -14.21 -22.60
N THR A 57 8.09 -13.50 -22.60
CA THR A 57 7.27 -13.22 -23.79
C THR A 57 7.51 -11.78 -24.28
N HIS A 58 6.93 -11.39 -25.41
CA HIS A 58 7.27 -10.15 -26.11
C HIS A 58 6.08 -9.20 -26.31
N LEU A 59 5.01 -9.37 -25.52
CA LEU A 59 3.86 -8.47 -25.58
C LEU A 59 4.22 -7.13 -24.94
N ASP A 60 3.76 -6.06 -25.51
CA ASP A 60 3.77 -4.71 -24.97
C ASP A 60 2.38 -4.44 -24.35
N LEU A 61 2.24 -4.83 -23.10
CA LEU A 61 0.94 -4.87 -22.44
C LEU A 61 0.52 -3.50 -21.92
N ALA A 62 -0.76 -3.18 -22.09
CA ALA A 62 -1.39 -2.06 -21.40
C ALA A 62 -2.55 -2.52 -20.54
N ILE A 63 -2.72 -1.86 -19.39
CA ILE A 63 -3.78 -2.08 -18.41
C ILE A 63 -4.68 -0.85 -18.36
N SER A 64 -5.99 -1.04 -18.45
CA SER A 64 -6.97 0.00 -18.18
C SER A 64 -8.00 -0.47 -17.17
N ILE A 65 -8.31 0.38 -16.20
CA ILE A 65 -9.31 0.11 -15.16
C ILE A 65 -10.56 0.91 -15.46
N HIS A 66 -11.70 0.22 -15.47
CA HIS A 66 -13.01 0.82 -15.70
C HIS A 66 -13.92 0.58 -14.49
N ASP A 67 -14.79 1.53 -14.22
CA ASP A 67 -15.84 1.33 -13.22
C ASP A 67 -17.02 0.52 -13.79
N ALA A 68 -18.03 0.27 -12.95
CA ALA A 68 -19.22 -0.51 -13.34
C ALA A 68 -20.03 0.12 -14.49
N ASP A 69 -19.88 1.41 -14.72
CA ASP A 69 -20.54 2.17 -15.80
C ASP A 69 -19.69 2.17 -17.10
N GLY A 70 -18.54 1.47 -17.10
CA GLY A 70 -17.60 1.41 -18.22
C GLY A 70 -16.72 2.65 -18.36
N LYS A 71 -16.72 3.56 -17.39
CA LYS A 71 -15.88 4.75 -17.41
C LYS A 71 -14.44 4.40 -17.03
N LEU A 72 -13.47 4.85 -17.84
CA LEU A 72 -12.05 4.75 -17.54
C LEU A 72 -11.73 5.54 -16.25
N VAL A 73 -11.08 4.88 -15.28
CA VAL A 73 -10.68 5.48 -14.00
C VAL A 73 -9.18 5.47 -13.75
N ALA A 74 -8.44 4.57 -14.41
CA ALA A 74 -6.97 4.53 -14.38
C ALA A 74 -6.44 3.74 -15.58
N GLU A 75 -5.22 4.03 -16.03
CA GLU A 75 -4.52 3.29 -17.07
C GLU A 75 -3.00 3.37 -16.86
N ASN A 76 -2.29 2.35 -17.31
CA ASN A 76 -0.83 2.31 -17.36
C ASN A 76 -0.36 1.22 -18.33
N ASP A 77 0.74 1.47 -19.04
CA ASP A 77 1.37 0.55 -19.99
C ASP A 77 2.75 0.08 -19.52
N ASP A 78 3.52 0.91 -18.81
CA ASP A 78 4.88 0.60 -18.39
C ASP A 78 5.09 0.75 -16.88
N LEU A 79 5.83 -0.18 -16.30
CA LEU A 79 6.41 -0.02 -14.98
C LEU A 79 7.82 0.60 -15.09
N PRO A 80 8.29 1.37 -14.10
CA PRO A 80 9.64 1.95 -14.14
C PRO A 80 10.73 0.90 -14.42
N GLY A 81 11.40 1.03 -15.58
CA GLY A 81 12.53 0.18 -15.97
C GLY A 81 12.16 -1.15 -16.63
N THR A 82 10.90 -1.39 -16.94
CA THR A 82 10.42 -2.57 -17.67
C THR A 82 9.21 -2.20 -18.53
N PRO A 83 9.03 -2.83 -19.71
CA PRO A 83 7.82 -2.69 -20.52
C PRO A 83 6.64 -3.55 -20.03
N ASP A 84 6.71 -4.09 -18.82
CA ASP A 84 5.58 -4.78 -18.19
C ASP A 84 4.61 -3.76 -17.58
N ALA A 85 3.31 -3.98 -17.76
CA ALA A 85 2.28 -3.08 -17.26
C ALA A 85 1.96 -3.33 -15.78
N GLY A 86 1.67 -2.27 -15.04
CA GLY A 86 1.23 -2.40 -13.65
C GLY A 86 0.95 -1.07 -12.99
N MET A 87 0.17 -1.10 -11.91
CA MET A 87 -0.15 0.09 -11.13
C MET A 87 -0.58 -0.22 -9.71
N GLU A 88 -0.50 0.79 -8.85
CA GLU A 88 -1.29 0.86 -7.62
C GLU A 88 -2.59 1.63 -7.93
N PHE A 89 -3.72 0.97 -7.73
CA PHE A 89 -5.04 1.55 -7.95
C PHE A 89 -5.78 1.67 -6.62
N THR A 90 -6.19 2.87 -6.25
CA THR A 90 -7.06 3.10 -5.09
C THR A 90 -8.48 3.36 -5.57
N ALA A 91 -9.41 2.50 -5.16
CA ALA A 91 -10.80 2.59 -5.57
C ALA A 91 -11.46 3.87 -5.02
N PRO A 92 -11.93 4.81 -5.86
CA PRO A 92 -12.53 6.06 -5.40
C PRO A 92 -13.90 5.87 -4.75
N ARG A 93 -14.55 4.74 -5.00
CA ARG A 93 -15.86 4.38 -4.44
C ARG A 93 -16.00 2.88 -4.29
N LYS A 94 -16.87 2.44 -3.40
CA LYS A 94 -17.28 1.02 -3.33
C LYS A 94 -17.99 0.63 -4.61
N GLY A 95 -17.59 -0.50 -5.21
CA GLY A 95 -18.20 -0.96 -6.45
C GLY A 95 -17.43 -2.09 -7.12
N ARG A 96 -17.89 -2.43 -8.34
CA ARG A 96 -17.21 -3.35 -9.23
C ARG A 96 -16.30 -2.57 -10.17
N TYR A 97 -15.16 -3.17 -10.46
CA TYR A 97 -14.15 -2.65 -11.37
C TYR A 97 -13.77 -3.71 -12.38
N GLU A 98 -13.41 -3.28 -13.58
CA GLU A 98 -12.94 -4.10 -14.67
C GLU A 98 -11.50 -3.71 -15.01
N CYS A 99 -10.59 -4.68 -15.02
CA CYS A 99 -9.27 -4.53 -15.60
C CYS A 99 -9.31 -5.09 -16.99
N ARG A 100 -8.97 -4.29 -17.99
CA ARG A 100 -8.77 -4.72 -19.37
C ARG A 100 -7.28 -4.73 -19.66
N ILE A 101 -6.84 -5.82 -20.30
CA ILE A 101 -5.44 -6.04 -20.72
C ILE A 101 -5.42 -6.22 -22.22
N HIS A 102 -4.58 -5.45 -22.91
CA HIS A 102 -4.37 -5.56 -24.35
C HIS A 102 -2.90 -5.40 -24.68
N ASP A 103 -2.54 -5.76 -25.91
CA ASP A 103 -1.18 -5.67 -26.43
C ASP A 103 -1.06 -4.52 -27.43
N ASN A 104 -0.09 -3.64 -27.24
CA ASN A 104 0.24 -2.52 -28.11
C ASN A 104 1.25 -2.90 -29.22
N SER A 105 1.99 -4.02 -29.05
CA SER A 105 3.05 -4.43 -29.98
C SER A 105 2.53 -5.08 -31.28
N GLY A 106 1.30 -5.61 -31.23
CA GLY A 106 0.72 -6.36 -32.33
C GLY A 106 1.15 -7.84 -32.41
N HIS A 107 1.81 -8.37 -31.35
CA HIS A 107 2.19 -9.78 -31.24
C HIS A 107 1.07 -10.66 -30.63
N ALA A 108 -0.02 -10.07 -30.18
CA ALA A 108 -1.20 -10.83 -29.77
C ALA A 108 -1.72 -11.70 -30.94
N GLY A 109 -2.12 -12.92 -30.63
CA GLY A 109 -2.48 -13.95 -31.62
C GLY A 109 -1.37 -14.94 -31.95
N GLU A 110 -0.15 -14.71 -31.49
CA GLU A 110 0.92 -15.69 -31.55
C GLU A 110 0.74 -16.76 -30.45
N PRO A 111 1.21 -18.02 -30.67
CA PRO A 111 1.14 -19.05 -29.63
C PRO A 111 1.90 -18.72 -28.35
N THR A 112 2.81 -17.74 -28.43
CA THR A 112 3.64 -17.23 -27.33
C THR A 112 3.08 -15.96 -26.70
N ALA A 113 1.90 -15.48 -27.10
CA ALA A 113 1.26 -14.28 -26.60
C ALA A 113 0.68 -14.48 -25.17
N ILE A 114 1.51 -15.05 -24.31
CA ILE A 114 1.17 -15.39 -22.92
C ILE A 114 1.54 -14.23 -22.01
N TYR A 115 0.69 -13.95 -21.04
CA TYR A 115 0.96 -12.98 -19.98
C TYR A 115 0.56 -13.53 -18.61
N ARG A 116 1.07 -12.88 -17.55
CA ARG A 116 0.69 -13.18 -16.18
C ARG A 116 0.07 -11.96 -15.52
N PHE A 117 -1.22 -12.02 -15.31
CA PHE A 117 -1.98 -11.02 -14.55
C PHE A 117 -1.93 -11.34 -13.06
N SER A 118 -1.76 -10.32 -12.21
CA SER A 118 -1.93 -10.47 -10.77
C SER A 118 -2.74 -9.32 -10.17
N LEU A 119 -3.58 -9.66 -9.21
CA LEU A 119 -4.44 -8.73 -8.50
C LEU A 119 -4.37 -9.02 -7.00
N LYS A 120 -3.88 -8.05 -6.22
CA LYS A 120 -3.72 -8.15 -4.76
C LYS A 120 -4.26 -6.90 -4.09
N SER A 121 -5.03 -7.07 -3.02
CA SER A 121 -5.32 -5.95 -2.13
C SER A 121 -4.08 -5.58 -1.33
N GLN A 122 -3.80 -4.30 -1.21
CA GLN A 122 -2.83 -3.80 -0.26
C GLN A 122 -3.48 -3.66 1.10
N THR A 123 -2.86 -4.26 2.12
CA THR A 123 -3.32 -4.09 3.50
C THR A 123 -3.03 -2.67 3.95
N ALA A 124 -4.04 -2.02 4.54
CA ALA A 124 -3.84 -0.72 5.18
C ALA A 124 -2.85 -0.86 6.34
N GLU A 125 -1.68 -0.23 6.21
CA GLU A 125 -0.62 -0.28 7.21
C GLU A 125 0.10 1.05 7.33
N PHE A 126 0.85 1.21 8.40
CA PHE A 126 1.75 2.33 8.58
C PHE A 126 3.10 1.87 9.12
N THR A 127 4.13 2.63 8.81
CA THR A 127 5.45 2.55 9.44
C THR A 127 5.78 3.88 10.08
N MET A 128 6.69 3.89 11.05
CA MET A 128 7.10 5.10 11.74
C MET A 128 8.59 5.34 11.56
N ASP A 129 8.95 6.59 11.33
CA ASP A 129 10.33 7.06 11.33
C ASP A 129 10.52 8.04 12.49
N VAL A 130 11.58 7.82 13.26
CA VAL A 130 11.96 8.65 14.41
C VAL A 130 13.44 9.01 14.32
N PRO A 131 13.88 10.14 14.88
CA PRO A 131 15.29 10.49 14.91
C PRO A 131 16.07 9.48 15.76
N GLN A 132 17.27 9.13 15.32
CA GLN A 132 18.16 8.22 16.04
C GLN A 132 18.61 8.81 17.38
N GLN A 133 18.64 10.13 17.52
CA GLN A 133 19.13 10.83 18.69
C GLN A 133 18.38 12.13 18.93
N ILE A 134 18.06 12.41 20.18
CA ILE A 134 17.49 13.69 20.62
C ILE A 134 18.32 14.22 21.80
N HIS A 135 18.52 15.51 21.87
CA HIS A 135 19.21 16.19 22.97
C HIS A 135 18.25 17.10 23.69
N ILE A 136 18.16 16.93 25.01
CA ILE A 136 17.32 17.76 25.87
C ILE A 136 18.23 18.39 26.91
N PRO A 137 18.33 19.74 26.99
CA PRO A 137 19.08 20.41 28.03
C PRO A 137 18.50 20.12 29.42
N VAL A 138 19.36 20.05 30.42
CA VAL A 138 18.92 19.96 31.81
C VAL A 138 18.02 21.16 32.12
N ASN A 139 16.88 20.91 32.79
CA ASN A 139 15.84 21.92 33.06
C ASN A 139 15.32 22.62 31.79
N GLY A 140 15.44 21.98 30.64
CA GLY A 140 15.09 22.54 29.34
C GLY A 140 14.01 21.77 28.62
N LYS A 141 13.72 22.23 27.41
CA LYS A 141 12.76 21.61 26.50
C LYS A 141 13.47 20.94 25.34
N GLY A 142 12.95 19.82 24.93
CA GLY A 142 13.29 19.13 23.70
C GLY A 142 12.05 18.79 22.90
N SER A 143 12.26 18.17 21.75
CA SER A 143 11.17 17.69 20.94
C SER A 143 11.54 16.39 20.22
N LEU A 144 10.57 15.51 20.07
CA LEU A 144 10.68 14.25 19.34
C LEU A 144 9.76 14.33 18.13
N LEU A 145 10.35 14.40 16.93
CA LEU A 145 9.59 14.33 15.70
C LEU A 145 9.31 12.88 15.33
N VAL A 146 8.06 12.51 15.26
CA VAL A 146 7.60 11.19 14.76
C VAL A 146 6.94 11.40 13.41
N LYS A 147 7.41 10.69 12.39
CA LYS A 147 6.79 10.64 11.06
C LYS A 147 6.11 9.29 10.86
N VAL A 148 4.97 9.31 10.18
CA VAL A 148 4.19 8.13 9.83
C VAL A 148 4.08 8.02 8.32
N ASN A 149 4.55 6.90 7.76
CA ASN A 149 4.39 6.56 6.36
C ASN A 149 3.21 5.61 6.22
N LYS A 150 2.13 6.09 5.63
CA LYS A 150 0.87 5.37 5.45
C LYS A 150 0.83 4.68 4.10
N LYS A 151 0.38 3.42 4.07
CA LYS A 151 0.24 2.61 2.85
C LYS A 151 -1.12 1.93 2.82
N GLY A 152 -1.53 1.49 1.63
CA GLY A 152 -2.74 0.68 1.44
C GLY A 152 -4.03 1.40 1.82
N GLY A 153 -4.09 2.73 1.70
CA GLY A 153 -5.28 3.49 2.06
C GLY A 153 -5.47 3.65 3.58
N PHE A 154 -4.39 3.53 4.38
CA PHE A 154 -4.46 3.72 5.83
C PHE A 154 -4.96 5.14 6.18
N LYS A 155 -6.10 5.23 6.86
CA LYS A 155 -6.80 6.49 7.20
C LYS A 155 -7.18 6.60 8.68
N GLN A 156 -6.56 5.82 9.56
CA GLN A 156 -6.81 5.88 11.00
C GLN A 156 -5.88 6.89 11.70
N ASP A 157 -6.33 7.38 12.85
CA ASP A 157 -5.48 8.07 13.81
C ASP A 157 -4.45 7.08 14.39
N VAL A 158 -3.24 7.54 14.66
CA VAL A 158 -2.19 6.74 15.31
C VAL A 158 -1.92 7.31 16.70
N CYS A 159 -2.27 6.55 17.73
CA CYS A 159 -1.91 6.86 19.11
C CYS A 159 -0.45 6.46 19.35
N LEU A 160 0.34 7.36 19.94
CA LEU A 160 1.74 7.11 20.24
C LEU A 160 1.93 6.92 21.76
N SER A 161 2.78 5.99 22.11
CA SER A 161 3.30 5.86 23.49
C SER A 161 4.83 5.84 23.45
N VAL A 162 5.45 6.44 24.47
CA VAL A 162 6.91 6.49 24.61
C VAL A 162 7.29 5.76 25.88
N GLU A 163 8.08 4.71 25.75
CA GLU A 163 8.57 3.91 26.86
C GLU A 163 10.07 4.14 27.09
N GLY A 164 10.53 3.94 28.34
CA GLY A 164 11.94 4.10 28.69
C GLY A 164 12.38 5.54 28.92
N LEU A 165 11.44 6.48 29.07
CA LEU A 165 11.80 7.86 29.46
C LEU A 165 12.51 7.85 30.81
N PRO A 166 13.67 8.54 30.92
CA PRO A 166 14.40 8.59 32.18
C PRO A 166 13.67 9.45 33.22
N PRO A 167 13.94 9.22 34.52
CA PRO A 167 13.38 10.04 35.55
C PRO A 167 13.60 11.54 35.34
N GLY A 168 12.57 12.33 35.57
CA GLY A 168 12.60 13.77 35.35
C GLY A 168 12.35 14.25 33.92
N ILE A 169 12.19 13.35 32.97
CA ILE A 169 11.70 13.71 31.61
C ILE A 169 10.23 13.33 31.48
N THR A 170 9.44 14.30 31.04
CA THR A 170 7.99 14.14 30.85
C THR A 170 7.55 14.51 29.46
N ILE A 171 6.50 13.87 28.99
CA ILE A 171 5.71 14.24 27.81
C ILE A 171 4.33 14.71 28.27
N ALA A 172 3.77 15.70 27.58
CA ALA A 172 2.43 16.19 27.86
C ALA A 172 1.42 15.27 27.17
N GLU A 173 0.70 14.44 27.79
CA GLU A 173 -0.38 13.56 27.30
C GLU A 173 0.03 12.52 26.23
N SER A 174 -0.87 11.55 25.98
CA SER A 174 -0.69 10.56 24.92
C SER A 174 -0.82 11.22 23.54
N PRO A 175 0.27 11.37 22.80
CA PRO A 175 0.24 12.08 21.53
C PRO A 175 -0.47 11.26 20.45
N ILE A 176 -1.30 11.92 19.63
CA ILE A 176 -2.06 11.30 18.53
C ILE A 176 -1.73 11.97 17.21
N ILE A 177 -1.26 11.19 16.24
CA ILE A 177 -1.15 11.63 14.85
C ILE A 177 -2.50 11.40 14.19
N LYS A 178 -3.15 12.48 13.79
CA LYS A 178 -4.45 12.43 13.14
C LYS A 178 -4.38 11.79 11.76
N ALA A 179 -5.49 11.24 11.29
CA ALA A 179 -5.59 10.56 9.99
C ALA A 179 -5.14 11.42 8.80
N ASP A 180 -5.35 12.74 8.88
CA ASP A 180 -4.97 13.74 7.87
C ASP A 180 -3.53 14.24 8.00
N LYS A 181 -2.78 13.82 9.04
CA LYS A 181 -1.40 14.21 9.31
C LYS A 181 -0.43 13.03 9.15
N ASN A 182 0.79 13.34 8.73
CA ASN A 182 1.86 12.37 8.56
C ASN A 182 3.01 12.56 9.53
N GLU A 183 2.94 13.55 10.42
CA GLU A 183 3.96 13.79 11.42
C GLU A 183 3.39 14.48 12.65
N LEU A 184 4.09 14.32 13.78
CA LEU A 184 3.81 15.00 15.03
C LEU A 184 5.12 15.31 15.74
N ASN A 185 5.23 16.52 16.24
CA ASN A 185 6.33 16.93 17.10
C ASN A 185 5.90 16.86 18.57
N ILE A 186 6.46 15.90 19.31
CA ILE A 186 6.11 15.64 20.73
C ILE A 186 7.03 16.49 21.60
N PRO A 187 6.52 17.46 22.37
CA PRO A 187 7.32 18.24 23.29
C PRO A 187 7.76 17.38 24.49
N LEU A 188 9.04 17.49 24.81
CA LEU A 188 9.68 16.84 25.96
C LEU A 188 10.16 17.92 26.95
N GLN A 189 9.98 17.70 28.22
CA GLN A 189 10.42 18.61 29.27
C GLN A 189 11.32 17.85 30.26
N ALA A 190 12.54 18.35 30.45
CA ALA A 190 13.45 17.91 31.52
C ALA A 190 13.26 18.75 32.77
N SER A 191 13.17 18.11 33.93
CA SER A 191 13.14 18.79 35.23
C SER A 191 14.55 19.24 35.66
N SER A 192 14.64 20.11 36.66
CA SER A 192 15.91 20.53 37.26
C SER A 192 16.68 19.39 37.96
N GLU A 193 16.00 18.32 38.30
CA GLU A 193 16.59 17.14 38.96
C GLU A 193 17.13 16.10 37.96
N THR A 194 16.91 16.32 36.66
CA THR A 194 17.39 15.42 35.63
C THR A 194 18.89 15.54 35.52
N GLY A 195 19.64 14.50 35.87
CA GLY A 195 21.09 14.43 35.70
C GLY A 195 21.49 14.28 34.22
N ILE A 196 22.79 14.46 33.95
CA ILE A 196 23.36 14.14 32.61
C ILE A 196 23.34 12.62 32.46
N LEU A 197 22.56 12.14 31.49
CA LEU A 197 22.44 10.71 31.19
C LEU A 197 22.16 10.47 29.72
N SER A 198 22.41 9.25 29.27
CA SER A 198 22.00 8.75 27.97
C SER A 198 21.20 7.48 28.18
N THR A 199 20.08 7.35 27.48
CA THR A 199 19.19 6.20 27.59
C THR A 199 18.53 5.91 26.26
N TRP A 200 18.05 4.68 26.10
CA TRP A 200 17.23 4.26 24.99
C TRP A 200 15.77 4.46 25.33
N ILE A 201 15.00 4.97 24.38
CA ILE A 201 13.54 5.05 24.46
C ILE A 201 12.94 4.25 23.30
N GLN A 202 11.76 3.69 23.54
CA GLN A 202 10.98 3.03 22.52
C GLN A 202 9.70 3.81 22.26
N ILE A 203 9.34 3.90 20.97
CA ILE A 203 8.13 4.59 20.54
C ILE A 203 7.21 3.57 19.88
N HIS A 204 6.02 3.44 20.43
CA HIS A 204 4.98 2.55 19.95
C HIS A 204 3.88 3.36 19.30
N GLY A 205 3.45 2.94 18.11
CA GLY A 205 2.28 3.50 17.42
C GLY A 205 1.17 2.46 17.33
N THR A 206 -0.02 2.83 17.72
CA THR A 206 -1.21 1.99 17.65
C THR A 206 -2.29 2.68 16.83
N ALA A 207 -2.78 2.01 15.77
CA ALA A 207 -3.91 2.52 15.01
C ALA A 207 -5.17 2.51 15.86
N LEU A 208 -5.88 3.63 15.92
CA LEU A 208 -7.17 3.72 16.58
C LEU A 208 -8.25 3.22 15.63
N VAL A 209 -8.63 1.96 15.76
CA VAL A 209 -9.75 1.34 15.02
C VAL A 209 -10.89 1.14 16.02
N ASP A 210 -12.11 1.36 15.57
CA ASP A 210 -13.30 1.22 16.42
C ASP A 210 -13.52 -0.20 16.99
N GLN A 211 -12.76 -1.20 16.54
CA GLN A 211 -12.79 -2.56 17.10
C GLN A 211 -11.43 -3.26 16.94
N SER A 212 -10.63 -3.27 18.00
CA SER A 212 -9.35 -3.99 18.21
C SER A 212 -8.11 -3.47 17.44
N PRO A 213 -7.02 -3.16 18.18
CA PRO A 213 -5.85 -2.48 17.61
C PRO A 213 -4.83 -3.45 17.00
N PRO A 214 -4.32 -3.23 15.79
CA PRO A 214 -2.99 -3.69 15.43
C PRO A 214 -1.94 -2.71 16.01
N SER A 215 -1.12 -3.17 16.92
CA SER A 215 0.03 -2.40 17.42
C SER A 215 1.26 -2.61 16.53
N ARG A 216 1.99 -1.55 16.22
CA ARG A 216 3.29 -1.58 15.54
C ARG A 216 4.35 -0.93 16.43
N ILE A 217 5.53 -1.54 16.46
CA ILE A 217 6.69 -1.03 17.21
C ILE A 217 7.65 -0.40 16.20
N ALA A 218 8.04 0.85 16.42
CA ALA A 218 9.18 1.43 15.74
C ALA A 218 10.41 1.31 16.63
N THR A 219 11.43 0.64 16.15
CA THR A 219 12.74 0.60 16.79
C THR A 219 13.66 1.50 15.97
N ALA A 220 14.25 2.49 16.60
CA ALA A 220 15.35 3.21 15.98
C ALA A 220 16.55 2.25 15.85
N PRO A 221 17.28 2.28 14.72
CA PRO A 221 18.44 1.43 14.51
C PRO A 221 19.60 1.79 15.43
#